data_2ae1b247a30eca59176cb9a1a0231f81
#
_entry.id   2ae1b247a30eca59176cb9a1a0231f81
#
_cell.length_a   1.000
_cell.length_b   1.000
_cell.length_c   1.000
_cell.angle_alpha   90.00
_cell.angle_beta   90.00
_cell.angle_gamma   90.00
#
_symmetry.space_group_name_H-M   'P 1'
#
loop_
_entity.id
_entity.type
_entity.pdbx_description
1 polymer ?
#
loop_
_entity_poly.entity_id
_entity_poly.type
_entity_poly.pdbx_seq_one_letter_code
_entity_poly.pdbx_strand_id
1 'polypeptide(L)'
;FVLVSMAAGLTTDTISSLSGGVPVIRIMPNTPVAVGAGMTLACADFSVTEEEFSGLLSALEYAGRTDRIDERDMDAASVVAGCSPAYMFLFVKALADAGAALGLSEEKALIYAEQSMFGAAKLALETGTPPDALKTAVCSPGGSTIEGVKSFERAELDRIVKEAASASYKRTKELAGK
;
A
#
# COMPACT_ATOMS: atom_id res chain seq x y z
N PHE A 1 -12.52 26.23 9.97
CA PHE A 1 -12.08 25.35 8.88
C PHE A 1 -10.88 24.52 9.32
N VAL A 2 -10.72 23.35 8.73
CA VAL A 2 -9.61 22.43 8.98
C VAL A 2 -8.75 22.34 7.72
N LEU A 3 -7.44 22.38 7.87
CA LEU A 3 -6.49 22.20 6.78
C LEU A 3 -6.25 20.70 6.57
N VAL A 4 -6.50 20.20 5.36
CA VAL A 4 -6.17 18.82 4.98
C VAL A 4 -4.86 18.82 4.18
N SER A 5 -3.85 18.10 4.66
CA SER A 5 -2.51 18.06 4.06
C SER A 5 -2.13 16.65 3.59
N MET A 6 -1.55 16.57 2.40
CA MET A 6 -0.90 15.37 1.84
C MET A 6 0.63 15.49 1.80
N ALA A 7 1.20 16.43 2.53
CA ALA A 7 2.62 16.67 2.50
C ALA A 7 3.40 15.53 3.16
N ALA A 8 4.24 14.86 2.37
CA ALA A 8 5.11 13.81 2.88
C ALA A 8 6.19 14.39 3.81
N GLY A 9 6.43 13.72 4.94
CA GLY A 9 7.51 14.08 5.85
C GLY A 9 7.24 15.28 6.76
N LEU A 10 6.07 15.94 6.69
CA LEU A 10 5.68 17.01 7.60
C LEU A 10 4.68 16.50 8.62
N THR A 11 4.90 16.86 9.89
CA THR A 11 3.97 16.54 10.98
C THR A 11 2.79 17.53 11.02
N THR A 12 1.70 17.13 11.65
CA THR A 12 0.54 17.99 11.91
C THR A 12 0.96 19.28 12.65
N ASP A 13 1.83 19.16 13.66
CA ASP A 13 2.37 20.30 14.41
C ASP A 13 3.16 21.28 13.52
N THR A 14 4.02 20.73 12.63
CA THR A 14 4.78 21.53 11.69
C THR A 14 3.86 22.28 10.73
N ILE A 15 2.87 21.58 10.17
CA ILE A 15 1.91 22.16 9.23
C ILE A 15 1.06 23.22 9.92
N SER A 16 0.55 22.93 11.13
CA SER A 16 -0.24 23.88 11.92
C SER A 16 0.57 25.14 12.23
N SER A 17 1.82 24.99 12.66
CA SER A 17 2.71 26.14 12.92
C SER A 17 2.95 27.00 11.68
N LEU A 18 3.15 26.39 10.52
CA LEU A 18 3.35 27.11 9.25
C LEU A 18 2.07 27.77 8.73
N SER A 19 0.90 27.26 9.11
CA SER A 19 -0.41 27.79 8.69
C SER A 19 -1.05 28.75 9.69
N GLY A 20 -0.32 29.18 10.71
CA GLY A 20 -0.82 30.12 11.71
C GLY A 20 -1.69 29.51 12.80
N GLY A 21 -1.49 28.24 13.13
CA GLY A 21 -2.22 27.52 14.19
C GLY A 21 -3.58 26.96 13.76
N VAL A 22 -3.77 26.75 12.45
CA VAL A 22 -4.99 26.13 11.93
C VAL A 22 -5.02 24.63 12.28
N PRO A 23 -6.18 24.07 12.69
CA PRO A 23 -6.36 22.64 12.86
C PRO A 23 -5.99 21.86 11.61
N VAL A 24 -5.26 20.75 11.76
CA VAL A 24 -4.71 19.97 10.63
C VAL A 24 -5.16 18.52 10.67
N ILE A 25 -5.67 18.04 9.56
CA ILE A 25 -5.76 16.61 9.26
C ILE A 25 -4.69 16.28 8.21
N ARG A 26 -3.81 15.36 8.55
CA ARG A 26 -2.84 14.83 7.59
C ARG A 26 -3.37 13.54 7.00
N ILE A 27 -3.37 13.44 5.68
CA ILE A 27 -3.75 12.23 4.96
C ILE A 27 -2.62 11.75 4.08
N MET A 28 -2.55 10.44 3.86
CA MET A 28 -1.61 9.83 2.95
C MET A 28 -2.33 8.80 2.08
N PRO A 29 -2.94 9.23 0.97
CA PRO A 29 -3.54 8.35 -0.01
C PRO A 29 -2.47 7.69 -0.89
N ASN A 30 -2.82 6.58 -1.52
CA ASN A 30 -2.01 5.95 -2.55
C ASN A 30 -2.68 6.03 -3.94
N THR A 31 -1.92 5.73 -5.00
CA THR A 31 -2.40 5.91 -6.38
C THR A 31 -3.69 5.16 -6.75
N PRO A 32 -4.01 3.95 -6.21
CA PRO A 32 -5.28 3.28 -6.51
C PRO A 32 -6.55 4.01 -6.07
N VAL A 33 -6.47 5.12 -5.34
CA VAL A 33 -7.62 6.01 -5.07
C VAL A 33 -8.31 6.46 -6.35
N ALA A 34 -7.56 6.58 -7.45
CA ALA A 34 -8.09 7.00 -8.74
C ALA A 34 -9.16 6.04 -9.32
N VAL A 35 -9.20 4.80 -8.85
CA VAL A 35 -10.16 3.76 -9.27
C VAL A 35 -11.00 3.24 -8.10
N GLY A 36 -11.07 3.97 -7.00
CA GLY A 36 -11.86 3.59 -5.82
C GLY A 36 -11.31 2.39 -5.03
N ALA A 37 -10.04 2.03 -5.24
CA ALA A 37 -9.39 0.89 -4.60
C ALA A 37 -8.15 1.31 -3.79
N GLY A 38 -8.13 2.56 -3.34
CA GLY A 38 -7.01 3.12 -2.59
C GLY A 38 -7.00 2.72 -1.12
N MET A 39 -5.87 3.04 -0.47
CA MET A 39 -5.71 3.09 0.97
C MET A 39 -5.32 4.51 1.34
N THR A 40 -6.11 5.17 2.18
CA THR A 40 -5.81 6.50 2.71
C THR A 40 -5.61 6.40 4.21
N LEU A 41 -4.37 6.64 4.64
CA LEU A 41 -4.03 6.78 6.06
C LEU A 41 -4.35 8.20 6.51
N ALA A 42 -4.86 8.37 7.73
CA ALA A 42 -5.20 9.68 8.25
C ALA A 42 -4.84 9.83 9.74
N CYS A 43 -4.33 10.99 10.10
CA CYS A 43 -4.19 11.42 11.50
C CYS A 43 -4.55 12.90 11.61
N ALA A 44 -4.85 13.35 12.82
CA ALA A 44 -5.22 14.72 13.08
C ALA A 44 -4.47 15.27 14.28
N ASP A 45 -4.27 16.59 14.34
CA ASP A 45 -3.85 17.24 15.57
C ASP A 45 -4.99 17.28 16.61
N PHE A 46 -4.65 17.63 17.85
CA PHE A 46 -5.59 17.59 18.98
C PHE A 46 -6.71 18.64 18.89
N SER A 47 -6.61 19.61 18.02
CA SER A 47 -7.60 20.70 17.86
C SER A 47 -8.71 20.33 16.86
N VAL A 48 -8.53 19.26 16.09
CA VAL A 48 -9.54 18.73 15.16
C VAL A 48 -10.62 17.98 15.94
N THR A 49 -11.87 18.33 15.73
CA THR A 49 -12.99 17.62 16.34
C THR A 49 -13.23 16.26 15.69
N GLU A 50 -13.86 15.34 16.43
CA GLU A 50 -14.22 14.01 15.88
C GLU A 50 -15.21 14.12 14.72
N GLU A 51 -16.10 15.12 14.73
CA GLU A 51 -17.04 15.39 13.63
C GLU A 51 -16.30 15.78 12.36
N GLU A 52 -15.33 16.68 12.45
CA GLU A 52 -14.51 17.11 11.31
C GLU A 52 -13.68 15.96 10.75
N PHE A 53 -13.07 15.17 11.63
CA PHE A 53 -12.25 14.05 11.21
C PHE A 53 -13.07 12.94 10.53
N SER A 54 -14.16 12.50 11.17
CA SER A 54 -15.05 11.48 10.61
C SER A 54 -15.76 11.96 9.34
N GLY A 55 -16.10 13.25 9.27
CA GLY A 55 -16.66 13.85 8.06
C GLY A 55 -15.71 13.77 6.87
N LEU A 56 -14.40 14.02 7.08
CA LEU A 56 -13.39 13.85 6.03
C LEU A 56 -13.25 12.38 5.62
N LEU A 57 -13.17 11.43 6.58
CA LEU A 57 -13.06 10.01 6.25
C LEU A 57 -14.25 9.53 5.42
N SER A 58 -15.47 9.94 5.78
CA SER A 58 -16.69 9.62 5.01
C SER A 58 -16.64 10.20 3.59
N ALA A 59 -16.10 11.40 3.41
CA ALA A 59 -15.95 11.99 2.07
C ALA A 59 -14.94 11.24 1.19
N LEU A 60 -14.00 10.52 1.80
CA LEU A 60 -12.98 9.74 1.10
C LEU A 60 -13.38 8.27 0.84
N GLU A 61 -14.54 7.83 1.34
CA GLU A 61 -15.03 6.44 1.25
C GLU A 61 -15.07 5.90 -0.20
N TYR A 62 -15.42 6.74 -1.17
CA TYR A 62 -15.46 6.36 -2.58
C TYR A 62 -14.06 6.21 -3.24
N ALA A 63 -13.01 6.69 -2.58
CA ALA A 63 -11.64 6.54 -3.04
C ALA A 63 -11.00 5.20 -2.61
N GLY A 64 -11.69 4.44 -1.75
CA GLY A 64 -11.23 3.16 -1.21
C GLY A 64 -11.36 3.10 0.30
N ARG A 65 -10.44 2.41 0.96
CA ARG A 65 -10.42 2.28 2.42
C ARG A 65 -9.70 3.45 3.06
N THR A 66 -10.21 3.89 4.20
CA THR A 66 -9.54 4.85 5.06
C THR A 66 -9.15 4.17 6.37
N ASP A 67 -8.05 4.61 6.98
CA ASP A 67 -7.63 4.15 8.29
C ASP A 67 -7.10 5.32 9.12
N ARG A 68 -7.59 5.43 10.38
CA ARG A 68 -7.11 6.37 11.37
C ARG A 68 -5.93 5.76 12.09
N ILE A 69 -4.78 6.42 12.05
CA ILE A 69 -3.56 5.94 12.68
C ILE A 69 -2.94 7.00 13.58
N ASP A 70 -2.09 6.57 14.49
CA ASP A 70 -1.21 7.50 15.21
C ASP A 70 -0.21 8.15 14.24
N GLU A 71 0.05 9.45 14.39
CA GLU A 71 0.99 10.13 13.50
C GLU A 71 2.41 9.54 13.52
N ARG A 72 2.85 9.02 14.67
CA ARG A 72 4.15 8.32 14.80
C ARG A 72 4.30 7.12 13.87
N ASP A 73 3.20 6.49 13.46
CA ASP A 73 3.18 5.31 12.61
C ASP A 73 3.03 5.67 11.12
N MET A 74 2.72 6.94 10.81
CA MET A 74 2.45 7.41 9.45
C MET A 74 3.57 7.07 8.47
N ASP A 75 4.82 7.25 8.86
CA ASP A 75 5.95 7.01 7.96
C ASP A 75 6.11 5.52 7.63
N ALA A 76 5.96 4.63 8.62
CA ALA A 76 6.03 3.19 8.40
C ALA A 76 4.82 2.69 7.58
N ALA A 77 3.62 3.15 7.93
CA ALA A 77 2.40 2.82 7.21
C ALA A 77 2.41 3.33 5.77
N SER A 78 3.00 4.51 5.52
CA SER A 78 3.18 5.07 4.17
C SER A 78 4.07 4.19 3.28
N VAL A 79 5.06 3.50 3.84
CA VAL A 79 5.86 2.56 3.06
C VAL A 79 5.00 1.39 2.59
N VAL A 80 4.19 0.83 3.50
CA VAL A 80 3.36 -0.34 3.19
C VAL A 80 2.17 0.02 2.31
N ALA A 81 1.49 1.14 2.55
CA ALA A 81 0.31 1.55 1.80
C ALA A 81 0.65 2.44 0.60
N GLY A 82 1.59 3.39 0.76
CA GLY A 82 1.88 4.41 -0.25
C GLY A 82 2.92 3.99 -1.29
N CYS A 83 4.01 3.32 -0.87
CA CYS A 83 5.07 2.90 -1.78
C CYS A 83 4.77 1.56 -2.48
N SER A 84 4.04 0.66 -1.82
CA SER A 84 3.83 -0.70 -2.31
C SER A 84 3.11 -0.82 -3.66
N PRO A 85 2.23 0.07 -4.11
CA PRO A 85 1.70 -0.02 -5.47
C PRO A 85 2.79 -0.10 -6.54
N ALA A 86 3.90 0.65 -6.39
CA ALA A 86 5.03 0.57 -7.31
C ALA A 86 5.70 -0.81 -7.30
N TYR A 87 5.81 -1.45 -6.12
CA TYR A 87 6.35 -2.81 -6.00
C TYR A 87 5.44 -3.83 -6.66
N MET A 88 4.12 -3.66 -6.52
CA MET A 88 3.14 -4.52 -7.16
C MET A 88 3.19 -4.39 -8.69
N PHE A 89 3.36 -3.19 -9.23
CA PHE A 89 3.54 -2.99 -10.66
C PHE A 89 4.82 -3.65 -11.19
N LEU A 90 5.92 -3.61 -10.44
CA LEU A 90 7.14 -4.37 -10.78
C LEU A 90 6.87 -5.88 -10.82
N PHE A 91 6.14 -6.40 -9.85
CA PHE A 91 5.81 -7.84 -9.79
C PHE A 91 4.89 -8.25 -10.95
N VAL A 92 3.84 -7.47 -11.22
CA VAL A 92 2.93 -7.69 -12.36
C VAL A 92 3.71 -7.73 -13.67
N LYS A 93 4.59 -6.73 -13.90
CA LYS A 93 5.42 -6.66 -15.11
C LYS A 93 6.31 -7.89 -15.25
N ALA A 94 7.01 -8.28 -14.17
CA ALA A 94 7.89 -9.45 -14.19
C ALA A 94 7.12 -10.75 -14.46
N LEU A 95 5.93 -10.91 -13.89
CA LEU A 95 5.08 -12.07 -14.13
C LEU A 95 4.55 -12.10 -15.57
N ALA A 96 4.17 -10.96 -16.12
CA ALA A 96 3.74 -10.84 -17.51
C ALA A 96 4.88 -11.19 -18.49
N ASP A 97 6.10 -10.67 -18.23
CA ASP A 97 7.27 -10.99 -19.06
C ASP A 97 7.60 -12.50 -19.02
N ALA A 98 7.49 -13.11 -17.84
CA ALA A 98 7.64 -14.56 -17.72
C ALA A 98 6.57 -15.31 -18.53
N GLY A 99 5.32 -14.87 -18.50
CA GLY A 99 4.25 -15.45 -19.32
C GLY A 99 4.52 -15.33 -20.82
N ALA A 100 5.03 -14.19 -21.28
CA ALA A 100 5.43 -13.99 -22.67
C ALA A 100 6.59 -14.92 -23.05
N ALA A 101 7.58 -15.08 -22.19
CA ALA A 101 8.70 -16.00 -22.41
C ALA A 101 8.26 -17.48 -22.47
N LEU A 102 7.11 -17.83 -21.86
CA LEU A 102 6.48 -19.15 -21.92
C LEU A 102 5.54 -19.31 -23.14
N GLY A 103 5.45 -18.31 -24.02
CA GLY A 103 4.73 -18.39 -25.29
C GLY A 103 3.35 -17.73 -25.31
N LEU A 104 2.95 -17.00 -24.27
CA LEU A 104 1.74 -16.16 -24.32
C LEU A 104 2.00 -14.90 -25.15
N SER A 105 0.95 -14.31 -25.74
CA SER A 105 1.07 -12.94 -26.22
C SER A 105 1.28 -11.99 -25.04
N GLU A 106 2.03 -10.92 -25.23
CA GLU A 106 2.31 -9.90 -24.19
C GLU A 106 1.02 -9.34 -23.59
N GLU A 107 0.02 -9.05 -24.41
CA GLU A 107 -1.29 -8.55 -23.98
C GLU A 107 -1.99 -9.53 -23.04
N LYS A 108 -2.05 -10.82 -23.38
CA LYS A 108 -2.70 -11.83 -22.53
C LYS A 108 -1.92 -12.06 -21.25
N ALA A 109 -0.59 -12.11 -21.33
CA ALA A 109 0.27 -12.30 -20.17
C ALA A 109 0.07 -11.14 -19.16
N LEU A 110 -0.02 -9.91 -19.63
CA LEU A 110 -0.27 -8.74 -18.78
C LEU A 110 -1.65 -8.82 -18.10
N ILE A 111 -2.72 -9.05 -18.86
CA ILE A 111 -4.09 -9.16 -18.31
C ILE A 111 -4.16 -10.27 -17.24
N TYR A 112 -3.52 -11.42 -17.50
CA TYR A 112 -3.55 -12.54 -16.55
C TYR A 112 -2.78 -12.23 -15.27
N ALA A 113 -1.63 -11.55 -15.37
CA ALA A 113 -0.85 -11.14 -14.21
C ALA A 113 -1.60 -10.11 -13.36
N GLU A 114 -2.19 -9.09 -13.98
CA GLU A 114 -3.00 -8.05 -13.31
C GLU A 114 -4.21 -8.67 -12.61
N GLN A 115 -4.99 -9.50 -13.32
CA GLN A 115 -6.18 -10.12 -12.76
C GLN A 115 -5.85 -11.09 -11.63
N SER A 116 -4.75 -11.83 -11.74
CA SER A 116 -4.28 -12.74 -10.68
C SER A 116 -3.90 -11.97 -9.42
N MET A 117 -3.16 -10.88 -9.54
CA MET A 117 -2.78 -10.03 -8.40
C MET A 117 -4.01 -9.41 -7.73
N PHE A 118 -4.90 -8.83 -8.53
CA PHE A 118 -6.15 -8.26 -8.02
C PHE A 118 -6.99 -9.31 -7.29
N GLY A 119 -7.17 -10.49 -7.89
CA GLY A 119 -7.97 -11.56 -7.30
C GLY A 119 -7.38 -12.10 -5.99
N ALA A 120 -6.06 -12.26 -5.92
CA ALA A 120 -5.38 -12.71 -4.71
C ALA A 120 -5.53 -11.70 -3.56
N ALA A 121 -5.32 -10.42 -3.83
CA ALA A 121 -5.49 -9.36 -2.84
C ALA A 121 -6.95 -9.26 -2.37
N LYS A 122 -7.90 -9.29 -3.31
CA LYS A 122 -9.33 -9.25 -3.02
C LYS A 122 -9.76 -10.43 -2.16
N LEU A 123 -9.33 -11.65 -2.49
CA LEU A 123 -9.64 -12.84 -1.71
C LEU A 123 -9.15 -12.71 -0.26
N ALA A 124 -7.91 -12.26 -0.06
CA ALA A 124 -7.36 -12.06 1.27
C ALA A 124 -8.15 -11.02 2.09
N LEU A 125 -8.50 -9.89 1.46
CA LEU A 125 -9.25 -8.80 2.11
C LEU A 125 -10.68 -9.20 2.48
N GLU A 126 -11.37 -9.93 1.60
CA GLU A 126 -12.78 -10.31 1.81
C GLU A 126 -12.93 -11.47 2.80
N THR A 127 -11.98 -12.40 2.80
CA THR A 127 -12.06 -13.57 3.70
C THR A 127 -11.39 -13.35 5.04
N GLY A 128 -10.47 -12.38 5.14
CA GLY A 128 -9.62 -12.21 6.32
C GLY A 128 -8.66 -13.38 6.56
N THR A 129 -8.53 -14.29 5.59
CA THR A 129 -7.67 -15.46 5.73
C THR A 129 -6.20 -15.05 5.68
N PRO A 130 -5.36 -15.50 6.62
CA PRO A 130 -3.94 -15.18 6.61
C PRO A 130 -3.24 -15.57 5.30
N PRO A 131 -2.33 -14.73 4.77
CA PRO A 131 -1.65 -14.99 3.48
C PRO A 131 -0.94 -16.34 3.41
N ASP A 132 -0.33 -16.83 4.51
CA ASP A 132 0.31 -18.14 4.55
C ASP A 132 -0.68 -19.30 4.40
N ALA A 133 -1.88 -19.16 4.95
CA ALA A 133 -2.95 -20.16 4.76
C ALA A 133 -3.45 -20.16 3.32
N LEU A 134 -3.63 -18.98 2.71
CA LEU A 134 -4.00 -18.86 1.29
C LEU A 134 -2.92 -19.43 0.38
N LYS A 135 -1.64 -19.12 0.65
CA LYS A 135 -0.51 -19.72 -0.07
C LYS A 135 -0.55 -21.25 0.00
N THR A 136 -0.75 -21.80 1.19
CA THR A 136 -0.82 -23.26 1.39
C THR A 136 -1.99 -23.90 0.64
N ALA A 137 -3.15 -23.26 0.63
CA ALA A 137 -4.35 -23.76 -0.04
C ALA A 137 -4.17 -23.93 -1.56
N VAL A 138 -3.31 -23.12 -2.20
CA VAL A 138 -3.03 -23.22 -3.65
C VAL A 138 -1.76 -24.03 -3.97
N CYS A 139 -1.04 -24.52 -2.96
CA CYS A 139 0.20 -25.29 -3.10
C CYS A 139 -0.05 -26.77 -2.82
N SER A 140 -0.58 -27.50 -3.81
CA SER A 140 -0.71 -28.95 -3.67
C SER A 140 0.66 -29.67 -3.71
N PRO A 141 0.83 -30.77 -2.95
CA PRO A 141 2.06 -31.58 -3.01
C PRO A 141 2.36 -32.04 -4.43
N GLY A 142 3.59 -31.77 -4.91
CA GLY A 142 4.01 -32.13 -6.29
C GLY A 142 3.39 -31.27 -7.40
N GLY A 143 2.62 -30.24 -7.06
CA GLY A 143 2.02 -29.32 -8.02
C GLY A 143 3.02 -28.30 -8.58
N SER A 144 2.66 -27.62 -9.66
CA SER A 144 3.50 -26.56 -10.28
C SER A 144 3.65 -25.33 -9.39
N THR A 145 2.61 -24.95 -8.66
CA THR A 145 2.60 -23.75 -7.80
C THR A 145 3.66 -23.82 -6.72
N ILE A 146 3.79 -24.96 -6.04
CA ILE A 146 4.79 -25.11 -4.96
C ILE A 146 6.23 -25.02 -5.49
N GLU A 147 6.51 -25.44 -6.73
CA GLU A 147 7.85 -25.29 -7.30
C GLU A 147 8.20 -23.82 -7.60
N GLY A 148 7.22 -23.02 -8.03
CA GLY A 148 7.37 -21.57 -8.15
C GLY A 148 7.62 -20.91 -6.80
N VAL A 149 6.84 -21.27 -5.77
CA VAL A 149 7.02 -20.76 -4.39
C VAL A 149 8.41 -21.08 -3.86
N LYS A 150 8.87 -22.32 -3.98
CA LYS A 150 10.24 -22.72 -3.60
C LYS A 150 11.32 -21.90 -4.34
N SER A 151 11.07 -21.50 -5.58
CA SER A 151 12.00 -20.64 -6.30
C SER A 151 12.10 -19.24 -5.67
N PHE A 152 10.99 -18.65 -5.29
CA PHE A 152 10.98 -17.36 -4.54
C PHE A 152 11.61 -17.49 -3.16
N GLU A 153 11.38 -18.61 -2.45
CA GLU A 153 12.00 -18.87 -1.15
C GLU A 153 13.52 -18.99 -1.27
N ARG A 154 14.04 -19.72 -2.27
CA ARG A 154 15.48 -19.81 -2.55
C ARG A 154 16.11 -18.46 -2.93
N ALA A 155 15.34 -17.58 -3.58
CA ALA A 155 15.74 -16.24 -3.94
C ALA A 155 15.57 -15.25 -2.76
N GLU A 156 15.14 -15.71 -1.59
CA GLU A 156 14.95 -14.89 -0.38
C GLU A 156 14.03 -13.68 -0.62
N LEU A 157 12.88 -13.89 -1.29
CA LEU A 157 11.93 -12.83 -1.62
C LEU A 157 11.56 -11.96 -0.40
N ASP A 158 11.39 -12.57 0.77
CA ASP A 158 11.06 -11.86 2.02
C ASP A 158 12.17 -10.88 2.41
N ARG A 159 13.45 -11.25 2.24
CA ARG A 159 14.59 -10.36 2.47
C ARG A 159 14.59 -9.20 1.48
N ILE A 160 14.38 -9.48 0.19
CA ILE A 160 14.34 -8.45 -0.86
C ILE A 160 13.23 -7.42 -0.56
N VAL A 161 12.04 -7.88 -0.18
CA VAL A 161 10.92 -6.99 0.16
C VAL A 161 11.22 -6.17 1.40
N LYS A 162 11.81 -6.75 2.44
CA LYS A 162 12.23 -6.03 3.65
C LYS A 162 13.28 -4.95 3.34
N GLU A 163 14.25 -5.26 2.49
CA GLU A 163 15.28 -4.30 2.06
C GLU A 163 14.66 -3.14 1.28
N ALA A 164 13.76 -3.41 0.34
CA ALA A 164 13.05 -2.38 -0.40
C ALA A 164 12.23 -1.46 0.51
N ALA A 165 11.46 -2.05 1.44
CA ALA A 165 10.69 -1.31 2.43
C ALA A 165 11.59 -0.45 3.34
N SER A 166 12.72 -1.01 3.81
CA SER A 166 13.68 -0.29 4.63
C SER A 166 14.32 0.89 3.90
N ALA A 167 14.63 0.72 2.61
CA ALA A 167 15.17 1.81 1.79
C ALA A 167 14.15 2.95 1.62
N SER A 168 12.88 2.62 1.37
CA SER A 168 11.81 3.60 1.28
C SER A 168 11.57 4.31 2.62
N TYR A 169 11.57 3.57 3.73
CA TYR A 169 11.41 4.14 5.07
C TYR A 169 12.56 5.11 5.42
N LYS A 170 13.80 4.71 5.14
CA LYS A 170 14.97 5.58 5.35
C LYS A 170 14.80 6.88 4.57
N ARG A 171 14.38 6.80 3.29
CA ARG A 171 14.19 7.99 2.48
C ARG A 171 13.06 8.89 2.99
N THR A 172 11.97 8.30 3.46
CA THR A 172 10.86 9.05 4.10
C THR A 172 11.37 9.85 5.30
N LYS A 173 12.19 9.23 6.16
CA LYS A 173 12.81 9.93 7.30
C LYS A 173 13.76 11.05 6.90
N GLU A 174 14.53 10.87 5.84
CA GLU A 174 15.42 11.93 5.31
C GLU A 174 14.63 13.13 4.78
N LEU A 175 13.46 12.89 4.17
CA LEU A 175 12.58 13.94 3.68
C LEU A 175 11.91 14.70 4.84
N ALA A 176 11.58 14.03 5.93
CA ALA A 176 11.00 14.62 7.13
C ALA A 176 11.99 15.52 7.90
N GLY A 177 13.29 15.27 7.79
CA GLY A 177 14.36 16.01 8.47
C GLY A 177 14.86 17.27 7.72
N LYS A 178 14.23 17.59 6.60
CA LYS A 178 14.52 18.81 5.80
C LYS A 178 13.48 19.87 6.05
#